data_4f6742673a27522232ee12e25dae67ff
#
_entry.id   4f6742673a27522232ee12e25dae67ff
#
_cell.length_a   1.000
_cell.length_b   1.000
_cell.length_c   1.000
_cell.angle_alpha   90.00
_cell.angle_beta   90.00
_cell.angle_gamma   90.00
#
_symmetry.space_group_name_H-M   'P 1'
#
loop_
_entity.id
_entity.type
_entity.pdbx_description
1 polymer ?
#
loop_
_entity_poly.entity_id
_entity_poly.type
_entity_poly.pdbx_seq_one_letter_code
_entity_poly.pdbx_strand_id
1 'polypeptide(L)'
;MSAAKSARASSRSPPRTISPRQASSKCASGFDGYSELYYHLSRQLTCSDKRTEDTLGSFVDNYSDELVSRFCELLRARRKGKFFTTGEGFSNIVGTYIVQRMSICGFMAFSNVHFYDYMIFQEAQQSADADERAIMFAVSQSGETEPVLNDVRHAKQHGQKIISFTRRSDSTLAQLSDLVFVVDGAKQTLAGSLPNPFFGHIILIFEELMARFFSQTQ
;
A
#
# COMPACT_ATOMS: atom_id res chain seq x y z
N MET A 1 6.95 -78.90 6.07
CA MET A 1 5.68 -78.46 6.68
C MET A 1 5.57 -76.98 6.49
N SER A 2 4.71 -76.63 5.55
CA SER A 2 4.56 -75.26 5.02
C SER A 2 3.31 -74.60 5.63
N ALA A 3 3.41 -73.33 6.08
CA ALA A 3 2.28 -72.52 6.49
C ALA A 3 2.26 -71.25 5.66
N ALA A 4 1.30 -71.20 4.72
CA ALA A 4 1.01 -70.03 3.90
C ALA A 4 0.26 -68.98 4.73
N LYS A 5 0.73 -67.73 4.72
CA LYS A 5 0.03 -66.56 5.23
C LYS A 5 -0.63 -65.82 4.06
N SER A 6 -1.96 -65.77 4.10
CA SER A 6 -2.82 -65.02 3.23
C SER A 6 -2.63 -63.49 3.44
N ALA A 7 -2.28 -62.74 2.39
CA ALA A 7 -2.26 -61.29 2.39
C ALA A 7 -3.59 -60.76 1.84
N ARG A 8 -4.33 -60.04 2.67
CA ARG A 8 -5.51 -59.26 2.25
C ARG A 8 -5.09 -58.04 1.45
N ALA A 9 -5.51 -57.95 0.21
CA ALA A 9 -5.38 -56.75 -0.62
C ALA A 9 -6.44 -55.72 -0.22
N SER A 10 -5.97 -54.58 0.24
CA SER A 10 -6.79 -53.36 0.49
C SER A 10 -6.99 -52.62 -0.84
N SER A 11 -8.19 -52.61 -1.33
CA SER A 11 -8.58 -51.83 -2.52
C SER A 11 -8.59 -50.34 -2.21
N ARG A 12 -7.57 -49.63 -2.61
CA ARG A 12 -7.59 -48.14 -2.66
C ARG A 12 -8.17 -47.72 -4.00
N SER A 13 -9.28 -46.95 -3.93
CA SER A 13 -9.86 -46.29 -5.09
C SER A 13 -8.88 -45.26 -5.67
N PRO A 14 -8.77 -45.12 -7.01
CA PRO A 14 -7.88 -44.11 -7.61
C PRO A 14 -8.40 -42.68 -7.38
N PRO A 15 -7.50 -41.67 -7.28
CA PRO A 15 -7.91 -40.31 -7.13
C PRO A 15 -8.66 -39.81 -8.39
N ARG A 16 -9.74 -39.09 -8.18
CA ARG A 16 -10.52 -38.49 -9.26
C ARG A 16 -9.68 -37.51 -10.03
N THR A 17 -9.40 -37.76 -11.30
CA THR A 17 -8.79 -36.85 -12.26
C THR A 17 -9.78 -35.72 -12.58
N ILE A 18 -9.44 -34.50 -12.22
CA ILE A 18 -10.20 -33.30 -12.59
C ILE A 18 -9.91 -33.00 -14.07
N SER A 19 -10.97 -32.91 -14.88
CA SER A 19 -10.86 -32.64 -16.31
C SER A 19 -10.29 -31.25 -16.61
N PRO A 20 -9.42 -31.06 -17.63
CA PRO A 20 -8.78 -29.78 -17.94
C PRO A 20 -9.72 -28.63 -18.32
N ARG A 21 -10.98 -28.92 -18.63
CA ARG A 21 -11.97 -27.89 -18.99
C ARG A 21 -12.57 -27.14 -17.81
N GLN A 22 -12.42 -27.63 -16.58
CA GLN A 22 -12.90 -26.93 -15.38
C GLN A 22 -11.84 -25.99 -14.75
N ALA A 23 -10.57 -26.08 -15.19
CA ALA A 23 -9.49 -25.23 -14.69
C ALA A 23 -9.42 -23.87 -15.40
N SER A 24 -9.95 -23.74 -16.62
CA SER A 24 -9.81 -22.50 -17.41
C SER A 24 -10.82 -21.40 -17.07
N SER A 25 -11.95 -21.72 -16.42
CA SER A 25 -12.95 -20.72 -16.03
C SER A 25 -12.72 -20.12 -14.63
N LYS A 26 -11.84 -20.74 -13.82
CA LYS A 26 -11.51 -20.22 -12.47
C LYS A 26 -10.30 -19.28 -12.41
N CYS A 27 -9.46 -19.23 -13.46
CA CYS A 27 -8.32 -18.32 -13.48
C CYS A 27 -8.67 -16.86 -13.84
N ALA A 28 -9.80 -16.61 -14.49
CA ALA A 28 -10.24 -15.26 -14.81
C ALA A 28 -10.94 -14.54 -13.64
N SER A 29 -11.45 -15.30 -12.66
CA SER A 29 -12.15 -14.75 -11.47
C SER A 29 -11.25 -14.63 -10.22
N GLY A 30 -10.00 -15.03 -10.32
CA GLY A 30 -9.08 -15.07 -9.17
C GLY A 30 -8.63 -13.69 -8.68
N PHE A 31 -8.69 -12.68 -9.54
CA PHE A 31 -8.34 -11.31 -9.14
C PHE A 31 -9.49 -10.62 -8.39
N ASP A 32 -10.74 -10.92 -8.74
CA ASP A 32 -11.90 -10.38 -8.04
C ASP A 32 -12.08 -11.01 -6.65
N GLY A 33 -11.74 -12.29 -6.49
CA GLY A 33 -11.85 -12.99 -5.21
C GLY A 33 -10.94 -12.49 -4.10
N TYR A 34 -9.74 -11.95 -4.43
CA TYR A 34 -8.86 -11.35 -3.43
C TYR A 34 -9.34 -9.96 -2.99
N SER A 35 -9.89 -9.17 -3.90
CA SER A 35 -10.49 -7.88 -3.55
C SER A 35 -11.73 -8.05 -2.69
N GLU A 36 -12.58 -9.05 -2.98
CA GLU A 36 -13.75 -9.38 -2.15
C GLU A 36 -13.35 -9.93 -0.77
N LEU A 37 -12.37 -10.83 -0.70
CA LEU A 37 -11.90 -11.37 0.58
C LEU A 37 -11.29 -10.27 1.45
N TYR A 38 -10.48 -9.40 0.86
CA TYR A 38 -9.90 -8.25 1.55
C TYR A 38 -10.99 -7.27 2.00
N TYR A 39 -11.97 -7.02 1.16
CA TYR A 39 -13.13 -6.20 1.48
C TYR A 39 -13.93 -6.78 2.66
N HIS A 40 -14.20 -8.09 2.67
CA HIS A 40 -14.90 -8.73 3.77
C HIS A 40 -14.09 -8.69 5.07
N LEU A 41 -12.77 -8.91 5.01
CA LEU A 41 -11.89 -8.82 6.18
C LEU A 41 -11.78 -7.38 6.69
N SER A 42 -11.62 -6.40 5.80
CA SER A 42 -11.56 -4.98 6.19
C SER A 42 -12.90 -4.50 6.77
N ARG A 43 -14.03 -4.95 6.21
CA ARG A 43 -15.36 -4.63 6.75
C ARG A 43 -15.61 -5.24 8.12
N GLN A 44 -15.10 -6.44 8.41
CA GLN A 44 -15.17 -7.03 9.74
C GLN A 44 -14.30 -6.27 10.75
N LEU A 45 -13.17 -5.72 10.29
CA LEU A 45 -12.29 -4.89 11.12
C LEU A 45 -12.86 -3.47 11.32
N THR A 46 -13.50 -2.88 10.31
CA THR A 46 -14.06 -1.52 10.37
C THR A 46 -15.48 -1.46 10.94
N CYS A 47 -16.26 -2.55 10.85
CA CYS A 47 -17.62 -2.58 11.42
C CYS A 47 -17.65 -2.70 12.95
N SER A 48 -16.51 -2.90 13.56
CA SER A 48 -16.38 -3.16 14.98
C SER A 48 -15.86 -1.98 15.79
N ASP A 49 -15.87 -0.74 15.40
CA ASP A 49 -15.75 0.23 16.48
C ASP A 49 -15.46 1.70 16.08
N LYS A 50 -16.23 2.59 16.73
CA LYS A 50 -15.82 3.97 17.08
C LYS A 50 -14.41 4.03 17.73
N ARG A 51 -13.91 2.93 18.30
CA ARG A 51 -12.53 2.81 18.82
C ARG A 51 -11.44 2.96 17.77
N THR A 52 -11.67 2.59 16.51
CA THR A 52 -10.65 2.72 15.46
C THR A 52 -10.47 4.19 15.08
N GLU A 53 -11.54 4.97 15.01
CA GLU A 53 -11.49 6.42 14.75
C GLU A 53 -10.74 7.16 15.88
N ASP A 54 -11.05 6.84 17.12
CA ASP A 54 -10.35 7.40 18.28
C ASP A 54 -8.86 7.00 18.30
N THR A 55 -8.53 5.81 17.82
CA THR A 55 -7.16 5.29 17.80
C THR A 55 -6.31 5.98 16.72
N LEU A 56 -6.87 6.19 15.50
CA LEU A 56 -6.13 6.85 14.42
C LEU A 56 -5.93 8.34 14.68
N GLY A 57 -6.93 9.01 15.22
CA GLY A 57 -6.81 10.40 15.68
C GLY A 57 -5.74 10.60 16.76
N SER A 58 -5.32 9.53 17.44
CA SER A 58 -4.20 9.57 18.40
C SER A 58 -2.81 9.49 17.75
N PHE A 59 -2.71 9.04 16.48
CA PHE A 59 -1.43 8.84 15.78
C PHE A 59 -1.18 9.85 14.66
N VAL A 60 -2.20 10.59 14.24
CA VAL A 60 -2.10 11.58 13.18
C VAL A 60 -2.59 12.92 13.70
N ASP A 61 -1.68 13.88 13.87
CA ASP A 61 -1.99 15.18 14.45
C ASP A 61 -3.03 15.98 13.64
N ASN A 62 -3.09 15.76 12.33
CA ASN A 62 -4.01 16.43 11.42
C ASN A 62 -5.13 15.52 10.90
N TYR A 63 -5.46 14.46 11.62
CA TYR A 63 -6.51 13.53 11.22
C TYR A 63 -7.87 14.23 11.13
N SER A 64 -8.54 14.03 9.99
CA SER A 64 -9.91 14.48 9.76
C SER A 64 -10.57 13.63 8.67
N ASP A 65 -11.90 13.54 8.70
CA ASP A 65 -12.66 12.88 7.64
C ASP A 65 -12.43 13.54 6.27
N GLU A 66 -12.17 14.86 6.24
CA GLU A 66 -11.81 15.56 5.01
C GLU A 66 -10.48 15.07 4.45
N LEU A 67 -9.46 14.88 5.30
CA LEU A 67 -8.15 14.36 4.90
C LEU A 67 -8.29 12.97 4.28
N VAL A 68 -9.07 12.10 4.91
CA VAL A 68 -9.36 10.75 4.42
C VAL A 68 -10.14 10.78 3.10
N SER A 69 -11.15 11.63 3.01
CA SER A 69 -11.94 11.81 1.77
C SER A 69 -11.06 12.26 0.60
N ARG A 70 -10.20 13.24 0.82
CA ARG A 70 -9.23 13.71 -0.19
C ARG A 70 -8.25 12.62 -0.61
N PHE A 71 -7.80 11.79 0.31
CA PHE A 71 -6.98 10.61 -0.02
C PHE A 71 -7.74 9.66 -0.95
N CYS A 72 -8.97 9.31 -0.59
CA CYS A 72 -9.81 8.41 -1.39
C CYS A 72 -10.11 8.99 -2.79
N GLU A 73 -10.38 10.30 -2.87
CA GLU A 73 -10.60 11.00 -4.14
C GLU A 73 -9.37 10.96 -5.04
N LEU A 74 -8.17 11.24 -4.50
CA LEU A 74 -6.92 11.17 -5.25
C LEU A 74 -6.67 9.77 -5.81
N LEU A 75 -6.91 8.72 -5.02
CA LEU A 75 -6.76 7.35 -5.48
C LEU A 75 -7.76 6.97 -6.57
N ARG A 76 -9.04 7.41 -6.42
CA ARG A 76 -10.07 7.17 -7.44
C ARG A 76 -9.75 7.86 -8.75
N ALA A 77 -9.42 9.14 -8.68
CA ALA A 77 -9.10 9.95 -9.86
C ALA A 77 -7.89 9.41 -10.64
N ARG A 78 -7.02 8.63 -9.98
CA ARG A 78 -5.79 8.11 -10.59
C ARG A 78 -5.68 6.59 -10.50
N ARG A 79 -6.82 5.90 -10.46
CA ARG A 79 -6.84 4.44 -10.29
C ARG A 79 -6.09 3.68 -11.40
N LYS A 80 -6.07 4.21 -12.61
CA LYS A 80 -5.33 3.65 -13.76
C LYS A 80 -3.87 4.09 -13.81
N GLY A 81 -3.52 5.07 -12.99
CA GLY A 81 -2.16 5.61 -12.90
C GLY A 81 -1.21 4.65 -12.20
N LYS A 82 0.04 5.04 -12.18
CA LYS A 82 1.10 4.32 -11.47
C LYS A 82 1.37 4.97 -10.12
N PHE A 83 1.75 4.15 -9.17
CA PHE A 83 2.05 4.57 -7.81
C PHE A 83 3.53 4.30 -7.53
N PHE A 84 4.22 5.29 -7.00
CA PHE A 84 5.62 5.18 -6.62
C PHE A 84 5.78 5.48 -5.14
N THR A 85 6.84 4.95 -4.54
CA THR A 85 7.22 5.29 -3.18
C THR A 85 8.66 5.79 -3.13
N THR A 86 8.93 6.75 -2.26
CA THR A 86 10.28 7.20 -1.91
C THR A 86 10.45 7.29 -0.42
N GLY A 87 11.65 6.94 0.07
CA GLY A 87 12.00 6.96 1.48
C GLY A 87 13.40 6.40 1.69
N GLU A 88 14.07 6.81 2.76
CA GLU A 88 15.40 6.35 3.11
C GLU A 88 15.41 5.49 4.37
N GLY A 89 16.24 4.45 4.40
CA GLY A 89 16.37 3.54 5.54
C GLY A 89 15.05 2.86 5.91
N PHE A 90 14.58 3.03 7.14
CA PHE A 90 13.30 2.45 7.59
C PHE A 90 12.09 3.02 6.84
N SER A 91 12.15 4.25 6.36
CA SER A 91 11.11 4.84 5.52
C SER A 91 10.95 4.06 4.21
N ASN A 92 12.05 3.56 3.63
CA ASN A 92 12.00 2.73 2.43
C ASN A 92 11.31 1.37 2.68
N ILE A 93 11.50 0.78 3.89
CA ILE A 93 10.79 -0.44 4.28
C ILE A 93 9.28 -0.20 4.30
N VAL A 94 8.84 0.92 4.88
CA VAL A 94 7.43 1.32 4.88
C VAL A 94 6.94 1.58 3.45
N GLY A 95 7.74 2.25 2.61
CA GLY A 95 7.43 2.44 1.20
C GLY A 95 7.23 1.10 0.47
N THR A 96 8.07 0.12 0.72
CA THR A 96 7.92 -1.24 0.16
C THR A 96 6.63 -1.92 0.65
N TYR A 97 6.29 -1.76 1.93
CA TYR A 97 5.00 -2.25 2.45
C TYR A 97 3.82 -1.62 1.70
N ILE A 98 3.82 -0.29 1.53
CA ILE A 98 2.78 0.44 0.79
C ILE A 98 2.64 -0.13 -0.63
N VAL A 99 3.75 -0.33 -1.35
CA VAL A 99 3.74 -0.89 -2.71
C VAL A 99 3.11 -2.28 -2.74
N GLN A 100 3.53 -3.18 -1.84
CA GLN A 100 2.98 -4.53 -1.78
C GLN A 100 1.48 -4.51 -1.49
N ARG A 101 1.06 -3.66 -0.57
CA ARG A 101 -0.34 -3.50 -0.21
C ARG A 101 -1.17 -2.95 -1.36
N MET A 102 -0.69 -1.91 -2.02
CA MET A 102 -1.33 -1.33 -3.21
C MET A 102 -1.46 -2.37 -4.33
N SER A 103 -0.40 -3.17 -4.56
CA SER A 103 -0.41 -4.21 -5.60
C SER A 103 -1.45 -5.30 -5.33
N ILE A 104 -1.59 -5.76 -4.06
CA ILE A 104 -2.64 -6.70 -3.65
C ILE A 104 -4.04 -6.11 -3.90
N CYS A 105 -4.19 -4.80 -3.72
CA CYS A 105 -5.43 -4.07 -3.96
C CYS A 105 -5.69 -3.75 -5.44
N GLY A 106 -4.87 -4.27 -6.36
CA GLY A 106 -5.04 -4.12 -7.80
C GLY A 106 -4.55 -2.79 -8.37
N PHE A 107 -3.70 -2.05 -7.64
CA PHE A 107 -3.03 -0.87 -8.14
C PHE A 107 -1.67 -1.22 -8.74
N MET A 108 -1.24 -0.45 -9.73
CA MET A 108 0.07 -0.59 -10.36
C MET A 108 1.10 0.21 -9.56
N ALA A 109 1.75 -0.43 -8.58
CA ALA A 109 2.64 0.22 -7.63
C ALA A 109 4.08 -0.29 -7.72
N PHE A 110 5.07 0.60 -7.52
CA PHE A 110 6.49 0.33 -7.70
C PHE A 110 7.33 0.96 -6.57
N SER A 111 8.31 0.19 -6.09
CA SER A 111 9.36 0.67 -5.20
C SER A 111 10.73 0.47 -5.85
N ASN A 112 11.72 1.24 -5.43
CA ASN A 112 13.12 1.10 -5.87
C ASN A 112 13.27 1.13 -7.40
N VAL A 113 12.56 2.04 -8.07
CA VAL A 113 12.67 2.23 -9.51
C VAL A 113 14.06 2.77 -9.81
N HIS A 114 14.83 2.05 -10.60
CA HIS A 114 16.14 2.52 -11.05
C HIS A 114 16.00 3.82 -11.84
N PHE A 115 16.98 4.70 -11.72
CA PHE A 115 16.98 6.01 -12.34
C PHE A 115 16.60 5.98 -13.84
N TYR A 116 17.10 5.02 -14.60
CA TYR A 116 16.78 4.90 -16.02
C TYR A 116 15.34 4.52 -16.30
N ASP A 117 14.78 3.58 -15.52
CA ASP A 117 13.39 3.16 -15.65
C ASP A 117 12.45 4.31 -15.29
N TYR A 118 12.84 5.12 -14.30
CA TYR A 118 12.10 6.29 -13.89
C TYR A 118 12.12 7.40 -14.95
N MET A 119 13.25 7.63 -15.61
CA MET A 119 13.36 8.60 -16.71
C MET A 119 12.49 8.23 -17.90
N ILE A 120 12.53 6.97 -18.35
CA ILE A 120 11.67 6.45 -19.44
C ILE A 120 10.19 6.61 -19.05
N PHE A 121 9.85 6.30 -17.80
CA PHE A 121 8.49 6.48 -17.31
C PHE A 121 8.06 7.96 -17.31
N GLN A 122 8.94 8.87 -16.93
CA GLN A 122 8.64 10.30 -16.92
C GLN A 122 8.39 10.85 -18.31
N GLU A 123 9.15 10.43 -19.30
CA GLU A 123 8.92 10.80 -20.70
C GLU A 123 7.55 10.35 -21.19
N ALA A 124 7.16 9.12 -20.84
CA ALA A 124 5.83 8.60 -21.17
C ALA A 124 4.70 9.36 -20.45
N GLN A 125 4.95 9.90 -19.24
CA GLN A 125 3.96 10.65 -18.47
C GLN A 125 3.71 12.08 -19.00
N GLN A 126 4.62 12.66 -19.78
CA GLN A 126 4.41 13.99 -20.38
C GLN A 126 3.24 14.01 -21.37
N SER A 127 2.96 12.88 -21.99
CA SER A 127 1.86 12.69 -22.93
C SER A 127 0.62 12.01 -22.33
N ALA A 128 0.66 11.63 -21.05
CA ALA A 128 -0.44 10.94 -20.40
C ALA A 128 -1.56 11.91 -20.01
N ASP A 129 -2.82 11.44 -20.11
CA ASP A 129 -3.97 12.13 -19.58
C ASP A 129 -3.85 12.36 -18.06
N ALA A 130 -4.55 13.38 -17.55
CA ALA A 130 -4.49 13.75 -16.14
C ALA A 130 -4.83 12.59 -15.19
N ASP A 131 -5.74 11.70 -15.62
CA ASP A 131 -6.21 10.54 -14.86
C ASP A 131 -5.18 9.39 -14.80
N GLU A 132 -4.22 9.38 -15.73
CA GLU A 132 -3.17 8.36 -15.82
C GLU A 132 -1.86 8.79 -15.16
N ARG A 133 -1.78 10.05 -14.72
CA ARG A 133 -0.59 10.57 -14.05
C ARG A 133 -0.39 9.88 -12.70
N ALA A 134 0.87 9.65 -12.37
CA ALA A 134 1.25 8.94 -11.19
C ALA A 134 0.95 9.69 -9.87
N ILE A 135 0.89 8.92 -8.80
CA ILE A 135 0.96 9.40 -7.41
C ILE A 135 2.27 8.89 -6.81
N MET A 136 2.97 9.76 -6.09
CA MET A 136 4.12 9.39 -5.29
C MET A 136 3.79 9.45 -3.81
N PHE A 137 4.01 8.34 -3.10
CA PHE A 137 4.02 8.29 -1.64
C PHE A 137 5.42 8.58 -1.13
N ALA A 138 5.58 9.63 -0.35
CA ALA A 138 6.86 10.02 0.22
C ALA A 138 6.86 9.84 1.74
N VAL A 139 7.81 9.08 2.26
CA VAL A 139 7.94 8.80 3.68
C VAL A 139 9.25 9.39 4.19
N SER A 140 9.17 10.38 5.07
CA SER A 140 10.34 10.96 5.75
C SER A 140 9.95 11.51 7.10
N GLN A 141 10.50 10.92 8.17
CA GLN A 141 10.19 11.36 9.53
C GLN A 141 10.55 12.83 9.78
N SER A 142 11.72 13.27 9.34
CA SER A 142 12.13 14.67 9.47
C SER A 142 11.43 15.59 8.47
N GLY A 143 11.06 15.04 7.31
CA GLY A 143 10.59 15.79 6.15
C GLY A 143 11.68 16.61 5.45
N GLU A 144 12.96 16.38 5.82
CA GLU A 144 14.14 17.11 5.32
C GLU A 144 15.19 16.19 4.71
N THR A 145 14.85 14.96 4.39
CA THR A 145 15.78 13.98 3.81
C THR A 145 16.00 14.33 2.34
N GLU A 146 17.19 14.83 1.99
CA GLU A 146 17.47 15.39 0.67
C GLU A 146 17.21 14.43 -0.51
N PRO A 147 17.58 13.12 -0.48
CA PRO A 147 17.20 12.20 -1.54
C PRO A 147 15.69 12.15 -1.77
N VAL A 148 14.90 12.07 -0.70
CA VAL A 148 13.43 12.05 -0.78
C VAL A 148 12.88 13.36 -1.36
N LEU A 149 13.43 14.51 -0.94
CA LEU A 149 13.03 15.81 -1.45
C LEU A 149 13.34 15.96 -2.94
N ASN A 150 14.46 15.42 -3.41
CA ASN A 150 14.83 15.44 -4.82
C ASN A 150 13.86 14.61 -5.66
N ASP A 151 13.50 13.40 -5.22
CA ASP A 151 12.50 12.57 -5.87
C ASP A 151 11.15 13.27 -5.94
N VAL A 152 10.72 13.90 -4.86
CA VAL A 152 9.45 14.65 -4.79
C VAL A 152 9.46 15.86 -5.72
N ARG A 153 10.54 16.63 -5.77
CA ARG A 153 10.67 17.78 -6.70
C ARG A 153 10.56 17.32 -8.15
N HIS A 154 11.27 16.23 -8.49
CA HIS A 154 11.19 15.62 -9.83
C HIS A 154 9.77 15.15 -10.15
N ALA A 155 9.13 14.44 -9.25
CA ALA A 155 7.75 13.97 -9.44
C ALA A 155 6.78 15.14 -9.70
N LYS A 156 6.91 16.23 -8.94
CA LYS A 156 6.10 17.44 -9.14
C LYS A 156 6.33 18.11 -10.49
N GLN A 157 7.57 18.19 -10.96
CA GLN A 157 7.89 18.74 -12.28
C GLN A 157 7.17 17.99 -13.40
N HIS A 158 6.86 16.70 -13.20
CA HIS A 158 6.13 15.86 -14.15
C HIS A 158 4.62 15.75 -13.84
N GLY A 159 4.09 16.64 -13.01
CA GLY A 159 2.66 16.72 -12.72
C GLY A 159 2.11 15.57 -11.86
N GLN A 160 2.97 14.81 -11.19
CA GLN A 160 2.56 13.79 -10.25
C GLN A 160 1.98 14.42 -8.99
N LYS A 161 1.06 13.70 -8.34
CA LYS A 161 0.54 14.09 -7.02
C LYS A 161 1.38 13.45 -5.92
N ILE A 162 1.63 14.22 -4.87
CA ILE A 162 2.47 13.79 -3.74
C ILE A 162 1.59 13.60 -2.51
N ILE A 163 1.62 12.39 -1.95
CA ILE A 163 1.06 12.06 -0.65
C ILE A 163 2.21 11.76 0.29
N SER A 164 2.33 12.51 1.37
CA SER A 164 3.45 12.34 2.29
C SER A 164 3.05 11.96 3.71
N PHE A 165 3.95 11.20 4.34
CA PHE A 165 3.91 10.86 5.75
C PHE A 165 5.17 11.46 6.40
N THR A 166 4.98 12.40 7.30
CA THR A 166 6.05 13.08 8.03
C THR A 166 5.64 13.38 9.45
N ARG A 167 6.59 13.60 10.34
CA ARG A 167 6.30 14.02 11.72
C ARG A 167 6.08 15.53 11.85
N ARG A 168 6.51 16.31 10.86
CA ARG A 168 6.53 17.77 10.93
C ARG A 168 5.65 18.39 9.85
N SER A 169 4.62 19.10 10.28
CA SER A 169 3.73 19.86 9.39
C SER A 169 4.42 21.04 8.71
N ASP A 170 5.48 21.56 9.29
CA ASP A 170 6.27 22.70 8.81
C ASP A 170 7.49 22.30 7.96
N SER A 171 7.66 21.00 7.69
CA SER A 171 8.80 20.49 6.90
C SER A 171 8.72 20.83 5.42
N THR A 172 9.88 20.81 4.75
CA THR A 172 9.98 21.01 3.30
C THR A 172 9.15 19.98 2.54
N LEU A 173 9.16 18.70 2.99
CA LEU A 173 8.33 17.66 2.39
C LEU A 173 6.84 17.99 2.50
N ALA A 174 6.38 18.45 3.67
CA ALA A 174 4.98 18.82 3.88
C ALA A 174 4.56 19.95 2.93
N GLN A 175 5.40 20.97 2.75
CA GLN A 175 5.13 22.10 1.84
C GLN A 175 5.09 21.68 0.36
N LEU A 176 5.85 20.67 -0.02
CA LEU A 176 5.88 20.14 -1.38
C LEU A 176 4.72 19.19 -1.68
N SER A 177 4.00 18.70 -0.69
CA SER A 177 2.99 17.65 -0.84
C SER A 177 1.59 18.20 -1.16
N ASP A 178 0.83 17.45 -1.94
CA ASP A 178 -0.58 17.74 -2.19
C ASP A 178 -1.49 17.25 -1.05
N LEU A 179 -1.06 16.20 -0.36
CA LEU A 179 -1.71 15.66 0.83
C LEU A 179 -0.65 15.23 1.85
N VAL A 180 -0.82 15.64 3.09
CA VAL A 180 0.15 15.39 4.16
C VAL A 180 -0.53 14.70 5.34
N PHE A 181 0.03 13.57 5.78
CA PHE A 181 -0.29 12.94 7.04
C PHE A 181 0.82 13.28 8.05
N VAL A 182 0.47 14.04 9.08
CA VAL A 182 1.40 14.39 10.17
C VAL A 182 1.32 13.30 11.22
N VAL A 183 2.29 12.41 11.20
CA VAL A 183 2.28 11.18 11.99
C VAL A 183 3.14 11.35 13.23
N ASP A 184 2.56 11.06 14.40
CA ASP A 184 3.30 11.09 15.65
C ASP A 184 4.45 10.08 15.68
N GLY A 185 5.53 10.47 16.34
CA GLY A 185 6.73 9.64 16.46
C GLY A 185 7.79 10.28 17.33
N ALA A 186 8.59 9.44 17.97
CA ALA A 186 9.72 9.92 18.77
C ALA A 186 10.82 10.49 17.86
N LYS A 187 11.53 11.52 18.34
CA LYS A 187 12.73 12.01 17.64
C LYS A 187 13.79 10.91 17.66
N GLN A 188 14.11 10.39 16.48
CA GLN A 188 15.14 9.37 16.36
C GLN A 188 16.52 10.02 16.52
N THR A 189 17.29 9.51 17.48
CA THR A 189 18.70 9.82 17.60
C THR A 189 19.52 8.58 17.26
N LEU A 190 20.66 8.73 16.59
CA LEU A 190 21.54 7.62 16.23
C LEU A 190 22.00 6.78 17.44
N ALA A 191 22.01 7.37 18.64
CA ALA A 191 22.36 6.71 19.90
C ALA A 191 21.15 6.18 20.68
N GLY A 192 19.93 6.38 20.18
CA GLY A 192 18.71 6.01 20.91
C GLY A 192 18.33 4.56 20.68
N SER A 193 18.35 3.76 21.74
CA SER A 193 17.79 2.40 21.78
C SER A 193 16.25 2.40 21.97
N LEU A 194 15.61 3.58 21.95
CA LEU A 194 14.19 3.70 22.16
C LEU A 194 13.42 3.30 20.90
N PRO A 195 12.29 2.57 21.05
CA PRO A 195 11.41 2.26 19.93
C PRO A 195 10.92 3.55 19.25
N ASN A 196 10.89 3.53 17.92
CA ASN A 196 10.32 4.62 17.14
C ASN A 196 8.97 4.17 16.54
N PRO A 197 7.86 4.60 17.10
CA PRO A 197 6.53 4.16 16.64
C PRO A 197 6.13 4.75 15.27
N PHE A 198 6.79 5.81 14.80
CA PHE A 198 6.45 6.51 13.56
C PHE A 198 6.17 5.58 12.37
N PHE A 199 7.05 4.61 12.14
CA PHE A 199 6.94 3.68 11.02
C PHE A 199 5.77 2.70 11.18
N GLY A 200 5.54 2.22 12.41
CA GLY A 200 4.39 1.36 12.74
C GLY A 200 3.07 2.11 12.60
N HIS A 201 3.02 3.37 13.02
CA HIS A 201 1.83 4.21 12.87
C HIS A 201 1.47 4.41 11.40
N ILE A 202 2.45 4.64 10.50
CA ILE A 202 2.17 4.77 9.06
C ILE A 202 1.53 3.50 8.50
N ILE A 203 2.02 2.32 8.89
CA ILE A 203 1.43 1.05 8.44
C ILE A 203 -0.03 0.96 8.89
N LEU A 204 -0.34 1.24 10.14
CA LEU A 204 -1.70 1.22 10.67
C LEU A 204 -2.62 2.23 9.97
N ILE A 205 -2.13 3.47 9.79
CA ILE A 205 -2.85 4.53 9.08
C ILE A 205 -3.14 4.09 7.64
N PHE A 206 -2.13 3.54 6.96
CA PHE A 206 -2.27 3.13 5.57
C PHE A 206 -3.30 1.99 5.40
N GLU A 207 -3.33 1.02 6.31
CA GLU A 207 -4.35 -0.03 6.32
C GLU A 207 -5.76 0.56 6.46
N GLU A 208 -5.95 1.49 7.38
CA GLU A 208 -7.24 2.16 7.57
C GLU A 208 -7.65 3.00 6.35
N LEU A 209 -6.71 3.75 5.78
CA LEU A 209 -6.97 4.51 4.55
C LEU A 209 -7.43 3.61 3.40
N MET A 210 -6.81 2.45 3.25
CA MET A 210 -7.21 1.47 2.24
C MET A 210 -8.57 0.85 2.56
N ALA A 211 -8.84 0.54 3.83
CA ALA A 211 -10.15 0.05 4.26
C ALA A 211 -11.27 1.06 3.96
N ARG A 212 -11.05 2.35 4.28
CA ARG A 212 -11.98 3.44 3.96
C ARG A 212 -12.18 3.61 2.46
N PHE A 213 -11.09 3.55 1.69
CA PHE A 213 -11.16 3.63 0.23
C PHE A 213 -12.10 2.56 -0.35
N PHE A 214 -11.96 1.31 0.07
CA PHE A 214 -12.80 0.21 -0.43
C PHE A 214 -14.22 0.24 0.12
N SER A 215 -14.45 0.69 1.34
CA SER A 215 -15.79 0.83 1.91
C SER A 215 -16.65 1.88 1.20
N GLN A 216 -16.02 2.91 0.63
CA GLN A 216 -16.71 4.00 -0.09
C GLN A 216 -16.88 3.71 -1.59
N THR A 217 -16.34 2.61 -2.11
CA THR A 217 -16.36 2.29 -3.55
C THR A 217 -17.55 1.37 -3.92
N GLN A 218 -18.40 1.05 -2.95
CA GLN A 218 -19.70 0.37 -3.12
C GLN A 218 -20.84 1.39 -3.14
#